data_47d239208a730fad0a18a19a35f7108e
#
_entry.id   47d239208a730fad0a18a19a35f7108e
#
_cell.length_a   1.000
_cell.length_b   1.000
_cell.length_c   1.000
_cell.angle_alpha   90.00
_cell.angle_beta   90.00
_cell.angle_gamma   90.00
#
_symmetry.space_group_name_H-M   'P 1'
#
loop_
_entity.id
_entity.type
_entity.pdbx_description
1 polymer ?
#
loop_
_entity_poly.entity_id
_entity_poly.type
_entity_poly.pdbx_seq_one_letter_code
_entity_poly.pdbx_strand_id
1 'polypeptide(L)'
;MAARGEHLVRADRRFATGGGRITRLAAPAFARVLDHIDRGLVKGGIEVTLPDGSTRRIGFRAPGPEAEVRLKSWMALVRLATSGSVGWYKAWTLGEWSSPDPVVIFETFSANAVALGDIGRAKGPFRWINALGHRLRDNVPRKAKKNIAAHYDLGNDFYSAWLDDTMTYSAARFASPKDSLEDGQRRKVSLLLDRLDLKEGQRLLEIGCGWGSLAIEAAQRGVQVVGLTLSEEQKAWAEEKVAKAGLAHRIEIRLQDYRYVAEQLVKNTIDVQSKR
;
A
#
# COMPACT_ATOMS: atom_id res chain seq x y z
N MET A 1 28.17 1.63 4.91
CA MET A 1 26.76 1.98 5.16
C MET A 1 26.00 0.69 5.40
N ALA A 2 25.26 0.54 6.49
CA ALA A 2 24.39 -0.61 6.68
C ALA A 2 23.29 -0.56 5.61
N ALA A 3 22.96 -1.70 5.01
CA ALA A 3 21.91 -1.76 4.00
C ALA A 3 20.56 -1.34 4.60
N ARG A 4 19.79 -0.52 3.87
CA ARG A 4 18.46 -0.07 4.30
C ARG A 4 17.58 -1.29 4.62
N GLY A 5 17.06 -1.37 5.82
CA GLY A 5 16.11 -2.41 6.23
C GLY A 5 16.72 -3.71 6.77
N GLU A 6 18.03 -3.91 6.74
CA GLU A 6 18.64 -5.13 7.33
C GLU A 6 18.37 -5.28 8.83
N HIS A 7 18.23 -4.15 9.55
CA HIS A 7 17.94 -4.15 10.98
C HIS A 7 16.47 -4.49 11.30
N LEU A 8 15.59 -4.44 10.32
CA LEU A 8 14.16 -4.73 10.49
C LEU A 8 13.85 -6.23 10.37
N VAL A 9 14.79 -7.02 9.87
CA VAL A 9 14.58 -8.45 9.63
C VAL A 9 15.47 -9.28 10.56
N ARG A 10 14.92 -9.70 11.69
CA ARG A 10 15.50 -10.82 12.45
C ARG A 10 15.09 -12.13 11.76
N ALA A 11 15.89 -12.57 10.80
CA ALA A 11 15.71 -13.87 10.18
C ALA A 11 15.79 -14.96 11.28
N ASP A 12 14.72 -15.72 11.44
CA ASP A 12 14.78 -16.95 12.22
C ASP A 12 15.62 -17.96 11.43
N ARG A 13 16.88 -18.11 11.82
CA ARG A 13 17.89 -18.97 11.16
C ARG A 13 17.46 -20.44 11.04
N ARG A 14 16.41 -20.88 11.74
CA ARG A 14 15.93 -22.27 11.73
C ARG A 14 15.36 -22.72 10.37
N PHE A 15 15.03 -21.77 9.47
CA PHE A 15 14.46 -22.07 8.14
C PHE A 15 15.40 -21.71 6.98
N ALA A 16 16.62 -21.28 7.26
CA ALA A 16 17.64 -20.94 6.25
C ALA A 16 18.41 -22.18 5.74
N THR A 17 17.94 -23.39 5.99
CA THR A 17 18.56 -24.60 5.45
C THR A 17 18.33 -24.67 3.95
N GLY A 18 19.43 -24.51 3.22
CA GLY A 18 19.52 -24.58 1.77
C GLY A 18 18.74 -25.75 1.20
N GLY A 19 18.02 -25.47 0.13
CA GLY A 19 17.32 -26.49 -0.60
C GLY A 19 18.26 -27.58 -1.07
N GLY A 20 18.06 -28.78 -0.52
CA GLY A 20 18.83 -29.96 -0.87
C GLY A 20 18.63 -30.39 -2.34
N ARG A 21 18.97 -31.62 -2.68
CA ARG A 21 18.92 -32.21 -4.02
C ARG A 21 17.68 -31.89 -4.88
N ILE A 22 16.51 -31.66 -4.25
CA ILE A 22 15.23 -31.29 -4.90
C ILE A 22 15.33 -29.96 -5.62
N THR A 23 16.06 -28.97 -5.10
CA THR A 23 16.20 -27.65 -5.74
C THR A 23 17.11 -27.65 -6.95
N ARG A 24 18.07 -28.57 -7.04
CA ARG A 24 18.88 -28.77 -8.25
C ARG A 24 18.06 -29.33 -9.42
N LEU A 25 17.10 -30.21 -9.15
CA LEU A 25 16.17 -30.74 -10.17
C LEU A 25 15.18 -29.66 -10.65
N ALA A 26 14.89 -28.66 -9.85
CA ALA A 26 14.00 -27.56 -10.19
C ALA A 26 14.73 -26.37 -10.87
N ALA A 27 16.05 -26.40 -11.02
CA ALA A 27 16.84 -25.30 -11.62
C ALA A 27 16.32 -24.83 -13.00
N PRO A 28 15.88 -25.70 -13.92
CA PRO A 28 15.31 -25.25 -15.19
C PRO A 28 14.01 -24.48 -15.04
N ALA A 29 13.20 -24.79 -14.02
CA ALA A 29 11.97 -24.03 -13.74
C ALA A 29 12.29 -22.64 -13.18
N PHE A 30 13.31 -22.52 -12.34
CA PHE A 30 13.77 -21.24 -11.82
C PHE A 30 14.37 -20.35 -12.90
N ALA A 31 15.13 -20.91 -13.84
CA ALA A 31 15.63 -20.18 -14.98
C ALA A 31 14.48 -19.55 -15.79
N ARG A 32 13.39 -20.30 -16.03
CA ARG A 32 12.20 -19.78 -16.73
C ARG A 32 11.53 -18.62 -16.01
N VAL A 33 11.49 -18.63 -14.67
CA VAL A 33 10.96 -17.50 -13.88
C VAL A 33 11.81 -16.26 -14.10
N LEU A 34 13.13 -16.40 -14.02
CA LEU A 34 14.07 -15.29 -14.24
C LEU A 34 14.01 -14.80 -15.69
N ASP A 35 13.92 -15.69 -16.69
CA ASP A 35 13.74 -15.33 -18.11
C ASP A 35 12.44 -14.58 -18.34
N HIS A 36 11.40 -14.92 -17.59
CA HIS A 36 10.12 -14.24 -17.71
C HIS A 36 10.19 -12.81 -17.15
N ILE A 37 10.85 -12.62 -16.02
CA ILE A 37 11.12 -11.29 -15.44
C ILE A 37 12.03 -10.50 -16.37
N ASP A 38 13.11 -11.12 -16.89
CA ASP A 38 14.06 -10.47 -17.79
C ASP A 38 13.36 -9.83 -19.01
N ARG A 39 12.44 -10.56 -19.63
CA ARG A 39 11.68 -10.04 -20.77
C ARG A 39 10.84 -8.81 -20.47
N GLY A 40 10.36 -8.68 -19.23
CA GLY A 40 9.54 -7.55 -18.78
C GLY A 40 10.35 -6.34 -18.30
N LEU A 41 11.66 -6.49 -18.08
CA LEU A 41 12.52 -5.38 -17.63
C LEU A 41 13.15 -4.69 -18.84
N VAL A 42 12.54 -3.60 -19.30
CA VAL A 42 13.01 -2.78 -20.42
C VAL A 42 13.94 -1.68 -19.93
N LYS A 43 13.57 -0.97 -18.84
CA LYS A 43 14.32 0.16 -18.27
C LYS A 43 15.03 -0.29 -17.00
N GLY A 44 16.35 0.01 -16.91
CA GLY A 44 17.16 -0.45 -15.78
C GLY A 44 17.28 -1.98 -15.75
N GLY A 45 17.62 -2.54 -14.59
CA GLY A 45 17.77 -3.98 -14.46
C GLY A 45 18.04 -4.43 -13.03
N ILE A 46 18.20 -5.74 -12.89
CA ILE A 46 18.51 -6.35 -11.60
C ILE A 46 19.71 -7.28 -11.79
N GLU A 47 20.73 -7.10 -10.96
CA GLU A 47 21.81 -8.06 -10.81
C GLU A 47 21.44 -9.05 -9.70
N VAL A 48 21.32 -10.33 -10.07
CA VAL A 48 20.86 -11.36 -9.15
C VAL A 48 22.00 -12.34 -8.87
N THR A 49 22.45 -12.42 -7.62
CA THR A 49 23.31 -13.52 -7.15
C THR A 49 22.44 -14.69 -6.74
N LEU A 50 22.65 -15.84 -7.35
CA LEU A 50 21.87 -17.06 -7.12
C LEU A 50 22.41 -17.85 -5.92
N PRO A 51 21.64 -18.79 -5.36
CA PRO A 51 22.07 -19.59 -4.21
C PRO A 51 23.28 -20.51 -4.46
N ASP A 52 23.63 -20.75 -5.72
CA ASP A 52 24.84 -21.47 -6.11
C ASP A 52 26.08 -20.57 -6.27
N GLY A 53 25.93 -19.27 -6.00
CA GLY A 53 26.98 -18.28 -6.12
C GLY A 53 27.12 -17.66 -7.52
N SER A 54 26.43 -18.17 -8.52
CA SER A 54 26.46 -17.57 -9.86
C SER A 54 25.69 -16.22 -9.87
N THR A 55 26.12 -15.30 -10.74
CA THR A 55 25.46 -14.01 -10.91
C THR A 55 24.78 -13.95 -12.26
N ARG A 56 23.60 -13.37 -12.31
CA ARG A 56 22.82 -13.17 -13.53
C ARG A 56 22.34 -11.71 -13.59
N ARG A 57 22.55 -11.07 -14.73
CA ARG A 57 22.00 -9.76 -15.04
C ARG A 57 20.72 -9.92 -15.85
N ILE A 58 19.64 -9.28 -15.41
CA ILE A 58 18.31 -9.32 -16.04
C ILE A 58 17.83 -7.90 -16.31
N GLY A 59 17.26 -7.65 -17.47
CA GLY A 59 16.93 -6.30 -17.95
C GLY A 59 18.13 -5.61 -18.62
N PHE A 60 18.43 -4.38 -18.22
CA PHE A 60 19.52 -3.52 -18.72
C PHE A 60 19.44 -3.20 -20.22
N ARG A 61 18.22 -3.14 -20.79
CA ARG A 61 17.99 -2.83 -22.21
C ARG A 61 17.98 -1.34 -22.49
N ALA A 62 17.60 -0.54 -21.50
CA ALA A 62 17.62 0.92 -21.54
C ALA A 62 18.00 1.47 -20.15
N PRO A 63 18.52 2.72 -20.07
CA PRO A 63 18.83 3.37 -18.79
C PRO A 63 17.63 3.39 -17.84
N GLY A 64 17.88 3.19 -16.55
CA GLY A 64 16.86 3.18 -15.50
C GLY A 64 17.41 2.72 -14.16
N PRO A 65 16.57 2.47 -13.16
CA PRO A 65 17.03 1.99 -11.85
C PRO A 65 17.73 0.64 -11.96
N GLU A 66 18.84 0.48 -11.22
CA GLU A 66 19.65 -0.74 -11.19
C GLU A 66 19.67 -1.31 -9.78
N ALA A 67 19.06 -2.47 -9.62
CA ALA A 67 18.92 -3.15 -8.32
C ALA A 67 19.89 -4.32 -8.20
N GLU A 68 20.30 -4.61 -6.97
CA GLU A 68 21.06 -5.80 -6.62
C GLU A 68 20.21 -6.70 -5.71
N VAL A 69 20.14 -8.00 -6.03
CA VAL A 69 19.41 -9.00 -5.26
C VAL A 69 20.30 -10.22 -5.01
N ARG A 70 20.41 -10.63 -3.77
CA ARG A 70 21.12 -11.86 -3.36
C ARG A 70 20.10 -12.90 -2.91
N LEU A 71 19.88 -13.91 -3.73
CA LEU A 71 19.05 -15.05 -3.37
C LEU A 71 19.84 -16.00 -2.48
N LYS A 72 19.40 -16.19 -1.26
CA LYS A 72 19.99 -17.16 -0.30
C LYS A 72 19.30 -18.53 -0.38
N SER A 73 18.08 -18.56 -0.95
CA SER A 73 17.31 -19.78 -1.15
C SER A 73 16.48 -19.73 -2.43
N TRP A 74 16.43 -20.84 -3.14
CA TRP A 74 15.52 -21.01 -4.29
C TRP A 74 14.05 -20.89 -3.93
N MET A 75 13.70 -21.07 -2.64
CA MET A 75 12.34 -20.92 -2.15
C MET A 75 11.79 -19.50 -2.36
N ALA A 76 12.65 -18.47 -2.40
CA ALA A 76 12.24 -17.12 -2.74
C ALA A 76 11.55 -17.04 -4.12
N LEU A 77 12.10 -17.73 -5.12
CA LEU A 77 11.50 -17.78 -6.47
C LEU A 77 10.22 -18.64 -6.51
N VAL A 78 10.15 -19.71 -5.73
CA VAL A 78 8.91 -20.50 -5.57
C VAL A 78 7.80 -19.62 -5.00
N ARG A 79 8.08 -18.89 -3.92
CA ARG A 79 7.12 -17.99 -3.30
C ARG A 79 6.70 -16.86 -4.25
N LEU A 80 7.64 -16.29 -4.99
CA LEU A 80 7.34 -15.27 -6.00
C LEU A 80 6.42 -15.85 -7.08
N ALA A 81 6.71 -17.03 -7.62
CA ALA A 81 5.94 -17.67 -8.68
C ALA A 81 4.53 -18.08 -8.24
N THR A 82 4.37 -18.54 -6.99
CA THR A 82 3.09 -19.05 -6.46
C THR A 82 2.21 -17.98 -5.85
N SER A 83 2.78 -16.96 -5.24
CA SER A 83 2.08 -15.96 -4.43
C SER A 83 2.39 -14.51 -4.83
N GLY A 84 3.14 -14.30 -5.92
CA GLY A 84 3.49 -12.97 -6.42
C GLY A 84 4.25 -12.11 -5.41
N SER A 85 3.94 -10.82 -5.35
CA SER A 85 4.59 -9.86 -4.45
C SER A 85 4.46 -10.20 -2.97
N VAL A 86 3.34 -10.81 -2.56
CA VAL A 86 3.15 -11.29 -1.18
C VAL A 86 4.14 -12.41 -0.85
N GLY A 87 4.34 -13.33 -1.79
CA GLY A 87 5.34 -14.40 -1.65
C GLY A 87 6.76 -13.86 -1.60
N TRP A 88 7.06 -12.85 -2.40
CA TRP A 88 8.34 -12.16 -2.40
C TRP A 88 8.64 -11.47 -1.07
N TYR A 89 7.66 -10.74 -0.52
CA TYR A 89 7.77 -10.15 0.82
C TYR A 89 7.98 -11.21 1.90
N LYS A 90 7.21 -12.31 1.87
CA LYS A 90 7.38 -13.41 2.82
C LYS A 90 8.77 -14.05 2.72
N ALA A 91 9.33 -14.19 1.52
CA ALA A 91 10.68 -14.67 1.32
C ALA A 91 11.71 -13.73 1.96
N TRP A 92 11.51 -12.43 1.87
CA TRP A 92 12.36 -11.43 2.52
C TRP A 92 12.30 -11.54 4.04
N THR A 93 11.10 -11.60 4.63
CA THR A 93 10.94 -11.77 6.09
C THR A 93 11.54 -13.06 6.64
N LEU A 94 11.65 -14.09 5.80
CA LEU A 94 12.32 -15.36 6.11
C LEU A 94 13.83 -15.35 5.83
N GLY A 95 14.37 -14.24 5.34
CA GLY A 95 15.78 -14.09 4.99
C GLY A 95 16.21 -14.92 3.78
N GLU A 96 15.27 -15.35 2.93
CA GLU A 96 15.53 -16.14 1.72
C GLU A 96 16.17 -15.30 0.60
N TRP A 97 16.08 -13.99 0.69
CA TRP A 97 16.81 -13.05 -0.16
C TRP A 97 17.16 -11.76 0.59
N SER A 98 18.12 -11.02 0.07
CA SER A 98 18.53 -9.69 0.58
C SER A 98 18.92 -8.76 -0.56
N SER A 99 18.93 -7.45 -0.28
CA SER A 99 19.39 -6.41 -1.18
C SER A 99 20.09 -5.32 -0.37
N PRO A 100 21.13 -4.66 -0.89
CA PRO A 100 21.70 -3.47 -0.27
C PRO A 100 20.70 -2.32 -0.17
N ASP A 101 19.87 -2.14 -1.20
CA ASP A 101 18.76 -1.20 -1.19
C ASP A 101 17.51 -1.83 -1.81
N PRO A 102 16.58 -2.33 -1.00
CA PRO A 102 15.35 -2.95 -1.49
C PRO A 102 14.41 -1.96 -2.17
N VAL A 103 14.54 -0.64 -1.93
CA VAL A 103 13.69 0.39 -2.57
C VAL A 103 13.94 0.41 -4.07
N VAL A 104 15.18 0.31 -4.52
CA VAL A 104 15.53 0.31 -5.95
C VAL A 104 14.90 -0.88 -6.69
N ILE A 105 14.65 -2.01 -6.01
CA ILE A 105 13.91 -3.13 -6.62
C ILE A 105 12.49 -2.70 -6.97
N PHE A 106 11.79 -2.01 -6.07
CA PHE A 106 10.44 -1.50 -6.32
C PHE A 106 10.43 -0.42 -7.39
N GLU A 107 11.44 0.47 -7.41
CA GLU A 107 11.62 1.46 -8.48
C GLU A 107 11.80 0.79 -9.85
N THR A 108 12.63 -0.26 -9.93
CA THR A 108 12.85 -1.03 -11.16
C THR A 108 11.56 -1.68 -11.64
N PHE A 109 10.81 -2.34 -10.75
CA PHE A 109 9.51 -2.93 -11.11
C PHE A 109 8.47 -1.88 -11.49
N SER A 110 8.43 -0.75 -10.80
CA SER A 110 7.49 0.36 -11.08
C SER A 110 7.79 1.01 -12.44
N ALA A 111 9.06 1.24 -12.76
CA ALA A 111 9.49 1.80 -14.06
C ALA A 111 9.13 0.88 -15.24
N ASN A 112 8.92 -0.41 -14.99
CA ASN A 112 8.59 -1.43 -15.98
C ASN A 112 7.18 -2.00 -15.82
N ALA A 113 6.32 -1.41 -14.99
CA ALA A 113 5.01 -1.98 -14.62
C ALA A 113 4.13 -2.32 -15.82
N VAL A 114 4.16 -1.49 -16.88
CA VAL A 114 3.39 -1.72 -18.12
C VAL A 114 3.96 -2.92 -18.89
N ALA A 115 5.27 -2.99 -19.06
CA ALA A 115 5.94 -4.08 -19.80
C ALA A 115 5.88 -5.41 -19.05
N LEU A 116 5.95 -5.36 -17.71
CA LEU A 116 5.80 -6.52 -16.83
C LEU A 116 4.36 -7.05 -16.82
N GLY A 117 3.37 -6.18 -17.03
CA GLY A 117 1.96 -6.57 -17.03
C GLY A 117 1.59 -7.40 -15.79
N ASP A 118 1.12 -8.63 -16.01
CA ASP A 118 0.71 -9.55 -14.95
C ASP A 118 1.85 -10.42 -14.37
N ILE A 119 3.12 -10.10 -14.63
CA ILE A 119 4.27 -10.93 -14.16
C ILE A 119 4.31 -10.99 -12.62
N GLY A 120 3.93 -9.92 -11.94
CA GLY A 120 3.84 -9.87 -10.46
C GLY A 120 2.62 -10.58 -9.87
N ARG A 121 1.74 -11.17 -10.68
CA ARG A 121 0.54 -11.87 -10.24
C ARG A 121 0.69 -13.39 -10.37
N ALA A 122 0.16 -14.12 -9.40
CA ALA A 122 0.10 -15.58 -9.49
C ALA A 122 -0.64 -16.04 -10.75
N LYS A 123 -0.06 -16.98 -11.51
CA LYS A 123 -0.64 -17.51 -12.76
C LYS A 123 -1.08 -18.99 -12.60
N GLY A 124 -1.96 -19.43 -13.50
CA GLY A 124 -2.40 -20.84 -13.58
C GLY A 124 -3.25 -21.30 -12.39
N PRO A 125 -3.15 -22.59 -12.00
CA PRO A 125 -3.97 -23.16 -10.93
C PRO A 125 -3.78 -22.47 -9.59
N PHE A 126 -2.61 -21.90 -9.32
CA PHE A 126 -2.33 -21.14 -8.10
C PHE A 126 -3.20 -19.86 -7.99
N ARG A 127 -3.61 -19.27 -9.12
CA ARG A 127 -4.57 -18.16 -9.11
C ARG A 127 -5.93 -18.59 -8.56
N TRP A 128 -6.38 -19.79 -8.92
CA TRP A 128 -7.64 -20.35 -8.44
C TRP A 128 -7.56 -20.70 -6.96
N ILE A 129 -6.47 -21.30 -6.51
CA ILE A 129 -6.24 -21.62 -5.09
C ILE A 129 -6.18 -20.34 -4.26
N ASN A 130 -5.46 -19.32 -4.75
CA ASN A 130 -5.41 -18.01 -4.08
C ASN A 130 -6.78 -17.32 -4.12
N ALA A 131 -7.51 -17.38 -5.23
CA ALA A 131 -8.87 -16.82 -5.35
C ALA A 131 -9.87 -17.52 -4.40
N LEU A 132 -9.75 -18.83 -4.24
CA LEU A 132 -10.55 -19.58 -3.26
C LEU A 132 -10.19 -19.19 -1.82
N GLY A 133 -8.89 -19.05 -1.54
CA GLY A 133 -8.41 -18.53 -0.25
C GLY A 133 -8.87 -17.09 0.02
N HIS A 134 -8.91 -16.24 -1.02
CA HIS A 134 -9.48 -14.89 -0.93
C HIS A 134 -11.00 -14.91 -0.70
N ARG A 135 -11.76 -15.77 -1.40
CA ARG A 135 -13.21 -15.95 -1.15
C ARG A 135 -13.51 -16.36 0.28
N LEU A 136 -12.70 -17.24 0.86
CA LEU A 136 -12.83 -17.64 2.27
C LEU A 136 -12.44 -16.51 3.25
N ARG A 137 -11.69 -15.50 2.77
CA ARG A 137 -11.30 -14.30 3.51
C ARG A 137 -12.06 -13.05 3.07
N ASP A 138 -13.15 -13.21 2.31
CA ASP A 138 -13.93 -12.09 1.81
C ASP A 138 -14.28 -11.10 2.92
N ASN A 139 -14.17 -9.83 2.57
CA ASN A 139 -14.40 -8.70 3.46
C ASN A 139 -15.90 -8.50 3.68
N VAL A 140 -16.55 -9.56 4.25
CA VAL A 140 -17.95 -9.44 4.66
C VAL A 140 -18.08 -8.40 5.77
N PRO A 141 -19.20 -7.67 5.88
CA PRO A 141 -19.40 -6.57 6.83
C PRO A 141 -18.99 -6.89 8.26
N ARG A 142 -19.28 -8.12 8.73
CA ARG A 142 -18.87 -8.60 10.05
C ARG A 142 -17.36 -8.69 10.28
N LYS A 143 -16.57 -8.92 9.20
CA LYS A 143 -15.10 -9.02 9.27
C LYS A 143 -14.42 -7.70 8.96
N ALA A 144 -15.10 -6.75 8.29
CA ALA A 144 -14.53 -5.47 7.91
C ALA A 144 -14.05 -4.68 9.14
N LYS A 145 -14.87 -4.60 10.19
CA LYS A 145 -14.50 -3.93 11.45
C LYS A 145 -13.24 -4.58 12.06
N LYS A 146 -13.18 -5.91 12.11
CA LYS A 146 -12.03 -6.65 12.66
C LYS A 146 -10.77 -6.52 11.80
N ASN A 147 -10.91 -6.53 10.48
CA ASN A 147 -9.77 -6.39 9.57
C ASN A 147 -9.20 -4.97 9.60
N ILE A 148 -10.07 -3.96 9.72
CA ILE A 148 -9.67 -2.55 9.83
C ILE A 148 -9.08 -2.29 11.22
N ALA A 149 -9.69 -2.79 12.30
CA ALA A 149 -9.09 -2.73 13.61
C ALA A 149 -7.67 -3.30 13.59
N ALA A 150 -7.48 -4.51 13.10
CA ALA A 150 -6.14 -5.13 12.99
C ALA A 150 -5.14 -4.34 12.10
N HIS A 151 -5.63 -3.53 11.16
CA HIS A 151 -4.76 -2.68 10.30
C HIS A 151 -4.38 -1.38 11.01
N TYR A 152 -5.26 -0.84 11.84
CA TYR A 152 -5.05 0.42 12.58
C TYR A 152 -4.72 0.21 14.07
N ASP A 153 -4.69 -1.04 14.58
CA ASP A 153 -4.26 -1.42 15.93
C ASP A 153 -2.78 -1.10 16.25
N LEU A 154 -2.04 -0.57 15.26
CA LEU A 154 -0.72 0.01 15.48
C LEU A 154 -0.75 1.29 16.31
N GLY A 155 -1.94 1.86 16.49
CA GLY A 155 -2.17 3.05 17.31
C GLY A 155 -1.76 4.37 16.66
N ASN A 156 -2.31 5.47 17.18
CA ASN A 156 -2.02 6.82 16.70
C ASN A 156 -0.53 7.18 16.86
N ASP A 157 0.13 6.69 17.91
CA ASP A 157 1.56 6.95 18.18
C ASP A 157 2.45 6.41 17.06
N PHE A 158 2.11 5.23 16.53
CA PHE A 158 2.83 4.68 15.38
C PHE A 158 2.70 5.57 14.15
N TYR A 159 1.49 6.01 13.82
CA TYR A 159 1.25 6.82 12.63
C TYR A 159 1.83 8.22 12.76
N SER A 160 1.72 8.86 13.93
CA SER A 160 2.28 10.19 14.19
C SER A 160 3.81 10.22 14.14
N ALA A 161 4.48 9.08 14.32
CA ALA A 161 5.94 9.01 14.25
C ALA A 161 6.51 9.23 12.83
N TRP A 162 5.70 9.12 11.78
CA TRP A 162 6.17 9.24 10.38
C TRP A 162 5.21 9.96 9.44
N LEU A 163 3.95 10.16 9.80
CA LEU A 163 3.05 11.08 9.09
C LEU A 163 3.34 12.53 9.52
N ASP A 164 2.90 13.45 8.69
CA ASP A 164 2.87 14.88 9.01
C ASP A 164 1.72 15.21 9.98
N ASP A 165 1.66 16.45 10.47
CA ASP A 165 0.65 16.91 11.45
C ASP A 165 -0.79 16.80 10.94
N THR A 166 -1.01 16.73 9.64
CA THR A 166 -2.34 16.49 9.09
C THR A 166 -2.83 15.07 9.32
N MET A 167 -1.93 14.13 9.64
CA MET A 167 -2.23 12.70 9.78
C MET A 167 -2.91 12.14 8.53
N THR A 168 -2.53 12.60 7.34
CA THR A 168 -3.14 12.17 6.10
C THR A 168 -2.44 10.93 5.55
N TYR A 169 -3.03 9.76 5.76
CA TYR A 169 -2.47 8.46 5.33
C TYR A 169 -2.85 8.13 3.89
N SER A 170 -2.34 8.92 2.96
CA SER A 170 -2.45 8.69 1.52
C SER A 170 -1.37 9.47 0.78
N ALA A 171 -1.17 9.20 -0.53
CA ALA A 171 -0.14 9.87 -1.32
C ALA A 171 -0.32 11.39 -1.32
N ALA A 172 0.77 12.12 -1.09
CA ALA A 172 0.82 13.56 -1.15
C ALA A 172 0.98 14.06 -2.60
N ARG A 173 0.68 15.33 -2.86
CA ARG A 173 0.89 15.99 -4.14
C ARG A 173 1.96 17.07 -4.02
N PHE A 174 3.18 16.71 -4.29
CA PHE A 174 4.31 17.65 -4.32
C PHE A 174 4.27 18.51 -5.58
N ALA A 175 4.57 19.81 -5.48
CA ALA A 175 4.81 20.69 -6.61
C ALA A 175 6.31 20.87 -6.85
N SER A 176 7.11 20.65 -5.82
CA SER A 176 8.56 20.78 -5.84
C SER A 176 9.22 19.67 -5.04
N PRO A 177 10.42 19.22 -5.40
CA PRO A 177 11.23 18.31 -4.56
C PRO A 177 11.60 18.88 -3.18
N LYS A 178 11.38 20.18 -2.97
CA LYS A 178 11.65 20.86 -1.69
C LYS A 178 10.43 20.94 -0.78
N ASP A 179 9.25 20.58 -1.28
CA ASP A 179 8.02 20.60 -0.47
C ASP A 179 8.13 19.60 0.67
N SER A 180 7.64 19.98 1.84
CA SER A 180 7.43 19.07 2.95
C SER A 180 6.27 18.09 2.64
N LEU A 181 6.19 16.99 3.41
CA LEU A 181 5.05 16.07 3.31
C LEU A 181 3.74 16.83 3.58
N GLU A 182 3.71 17.70 4.59
CA GLU A 182 2.55 18.50 4.95
C GLU A 182 2.10 19.41 3.80
N ASP A 183 3.03 20.13 3.13
CA ASP A 183 2.73 20.96 1.97
C ASP A 183 2.06 20.15 0.85
N GLY A 184 2.60 18.96 0.58
CA GLY A 184 2.03 18.05 -0.41
C GLY A 184 0.65 17.53 -0.05
N GLN A 185 0.41 17.23 1.24
CA GLN A 185 -0.90 16.78 1.73
C GLN A 185 -1.94 17.91 1.70
N ARG A 186 -1.60 19.09 2.19
CA ARG A 186 -2.48 20.28 2.14
C ARG A 186 -2.85 20.65 0.71
N ARG A 187 -1.88 20.64 -0.20
CA ARG A 187 -2.14 20.89 -1.63
C ARG A 187 -3.08 19.86 -2.23
N LYS A 188 -2.92 18.57 -1.90
CA LYS A 188 -3.83 17.53 -2.36
C LYS A 188 -5.25 17.77 -1.88
N VAL A 189 -5.44 18.04 -0.59
CA VAL A 189 -6.77 18.28 -0.01
C VAL A 189 -7.41 19.51 -0.63
N SER A 190 -6.67 20.63 -0.76
CA SER A 190 -7.17 21.84 -1.41
C SER A 190 -7.63 21.58 -2.83
N LEU A 191 -6.82 20.88 -3.65
CA LEU A 191 -7.17 20.53 -5.03
C LEU A 191 -8.40 19.62 -5.14
N LEU A 192 -8.63 18.73 -4.18
CA LEU A 192 -9.83 17.90 -4.14
C LEU A 192 -11.07 18.76 -3.87
N LEU A 193 -10.99 19.65 -2.87
CA LEU A 193 -12.08 20.54 -2.51
C LEU A 193 -12.39 21.55 -3.62
N ASP A 194 -11.36 22.08 -4.30
CA ASP A 194 -11.51 22.98 -5.44
C ASP A 194 -12.25 22.29 -6.60
N ARG A 195 -11.95 21.01 -6.86
CA ARG A 195 -12.65 20.21 -7.89
C ARG A 195 -14.08 19.88 -7.53
N LEU A 196 -14.40 19.75 -6.26
CA LEU A 196 -15.77 19.52 -5.80
C LEU A 196 -16.62 20.78 -5.95
N ASP A 197 -16.01 21.98 -6.02
CA ASP A 197 -16.66 23.30 -6.16
C ASP A 197 -17.83 23.49 -5.18
N LEU A 198 -17.67 23.00 -3.96
CA LEU A 198 -18.71 23.10 -2.93
C LEU A 198 -18.87 24.53 -2.44
N LYS A 199 -20.12 24.95 -2.31
CA LYS A 199 -20.47 26.28 -1.78
C LYS A 199 -20.73 26.21 -0.29
N GLU A 200 -20.62 27.35 0.38
CA GLU A 200 -20.95 27.47 1.80
C GLU A 200 -22.36 26.92 2.09
N GLY A 201 -22.49 26.19 3.19
CA GLY A 201 -23.74 25.53 3.62
C GLY A 201 -24.04 24.20 2.91
N GLN A 202 -23.36 23.85 1.84
CA GLN A 202 -23.51 22.53 1.22
C GLN A 202 -22.95 21.42 2.11
N ARG A 203 -23.34 20.18 1.80
CA ARG A 203 -22.97 18.99 2.60
C ARG A 203 -22.02 18.08 1.82
N LEU A 204 -21.00 17.60 2.52
CA LEU A 204 -20.01 16.64 2.04
C LEU A 204 -20.11 15.35 2.86
N LEU A 205 -20.17 14.20 2.18
CA LEU A 205 -19.95 12.89 2.78
C LEU A 205 -18.53 12.43 2.44
N GLU A 206 -17.72 12.21 3.46
CA GLU A 206 -16.38 11.65 3.33
C GLU A 206 -16.37 10.19 3.81
N ILE A 207 -16.12 9.25 2.90
CA ILE A 207 -16.00 7.84 3.23
C ILE A 207 -14.52 7.49 3.48
N GLY A 208 -14.21 7.07 4.72
CA GLY A 208 -12.82 6.86 5.14
C GLY A 208 -12.13 8.17 5.52
N CYS A 209 -12.72 8.93 6.41
CA CYS A 209 -12.23 10.25 6.80
C CYS A 209 -10.89 10.23 7.57
N GLY A 210 -10.39 9.04 7.96
CA GLY A 210 -9.15 8.91 8.71
C GLY A 210 -9.18 9.78 9.98
N TRP A 211 -8.16 10.61 10.15
CA TRP A 211 -8.02 11.53 11.29
C TRP A 211 -8.65 12.92 11.04
N GLY A 212 -9.47 13.07 9.97
CA GLY A 212 -10.36 14.24 9.77
C GLY A 212 -9.74 15.41 9.02
N SER A 213 -8.58 15.29 8.40
CA SER A 213 -7.88 16.40 7.74
C SER A 213 -8.72 17.07 6.64
N LEU A 214 -9.31 16.29 5.73
CA LEU A 214 -10.15 16.82 4.65
C LEU A 214 -11.45 17.42 5.20
N ALA A 215 -12.07 16.76 6.19
CA ALA A 215 -13.27 17.26 6.84
C ALA A 215 -13.05 18.64 7.47
N ILE A 216 -11.92 18.84 8.16
CA ILE A 216 -11.58 20.12 8.79
C ILE A 216 -11.42 21.22 7.71
N GLU A 217 -10.65 20.95 6.64
CA GLU A 217 -10.43 21.94 5.59
C GLU A 217 -11.72 22.27 4.82
N ALA A 218 -12.58 21.28 4.57
CA ALA A 218 -13.88 21.51 3.96
C ALA A 218 -14.79 22.38 4.85
N ALA A 219 -14.81 22.11 6.16
CA ALA A 219 -15.60 22.89 7.12
C ALA A 219 -15.09 24.33 7.29
N GLN A 220 -13.78 24.57 7.18
CA GLN A 220 -13.19 25.91 7.15
C GLN A 220 -13.66 26.70 5.93
N ARG A 221 -14.00 26.03 4.82
CA ARG A 221 -14.62 26.65 3.63
C ARG A 221 -16.14 26.81 3.74
N GLY A 222 -16.73 26.57 4.91
CA GLY A 222 -18.16 26.74 5.16
C GLY A 222 -19.02 25.52 4.86
N VAL A 223 -18.44 24.38 4.51
CA VAL A 223 -19.14 23.14 4.15
C VAL A 223 -19.52 22.36 5.41
N GLN A 224 -20.70 21.72 5.42
CA GLN A 224 -21.11 20.77 6.44
C GLN A 224 -20.57 19.39 6.09
N VAL A 225 -19.91 18.69 7.01
CA VAL A 225 -19.25 17.43 6.71
C VAL A 225 -19.75 16.29 7.58
N VAL A 226 -20.04 15.14 6.95
CA VAL A 226 -20.20 13.86 7.64
C VAL A 226 -19.04 12.97 7.24
N GLY A 227 -18.15 12.69 8.18
CA GLY A 227 -17.01 11.79 7.98
C GLY A 227 -17.31 10.39 8.51
N LEU A 228 -17.03 9.36 7.71
CA LEU A 228 -17.19 7.96 8.12
C LEU A 228 -15.84 7.32 8.34
N THR A 229 -15.69 6.63 9.45
CA THR A 229 -14.54 5.75 9.73
C THR A 229 -15.01 4.44 10.38
N LEU A 230 -14.17 3.42 10.33
CA LEU A 230 -14.38 2.14 11.05
C LEU A 230 -13.41 1.97 12.24
N SER A 231 -12.53 2.94 12.48
CA SER A 231 -11.58 2.95 13.60
C SER A 231 -12.07 3.86 14.71
N GLU A 232 -12.18 3.32 15.91
CA GLU A 232 -12.54 4.07 17.12
C GLU A 232 -11.44 5.09 17.47
N GLU A 233 -10.16 4.73 17.28
CA GLU A 233 -9.02 5.61 17.53
C GLU A 233 -8.98 6.79 16.57
N GLN A 234 -9.21 6.54 15.26
CA GLN A 234 -9.29 7.62 14.28
C GLN A 234 -10.45 8.57 14.59
N LYS A 235 -11.63 8.01 14.96
CA LYS A 235 -12.78 8.82 15.34
C LYS A 235 -12.47 9.73 16.50
N ALA A 236 -11.96 9.19 17.61
CA ALA A 236 -11.63 9.96 18.81
C ALA A 236 -10.62 11.08 18.50
N TRP A 237 -9.57 10.76 17.74
CA TRP A 237 -8.58 11.75 17.33
C TRP A 237 -9.16 12.85 16.44
N ALA A 238 -9.98 12.47 15.44
CA ALA A 238 -10.63 13.42 14.54
C ALA A 238 -11.57 14.35 15.30
N GLU A 239 -12.39 13.83 16.23
CA GLU A 239 -13.29 14.63 17.09
C GLU A 239 -12.52 15.61 17.95
N GLU A 240 -11.39 15.21 18.53
CA GLU A 240 -10.53 16.10 19.29
C GLU A 240 -9.97 17.24 18.43
N LYS A 241 -9.45 16.93 17.24
CA LYS A 241 -8.95 17.96 16.29
C LYS A 241 -10.07 18.89 15.83
N VAL A 242 -11.25 18.35 15.53
CA VAL A 242 -12.44 19.13 15.14
C VAL A 242 -12.86 20.10 16.27
N ALA A 243 -12.86 19.63 17.51
CA ALA A 243 -13.17 20.46 18.67
C ALA A 243 -12.12 21.56 18.88
N LYS A 244 -10.82 21.25 18.80
CA LYS A 244 -9.73 22.22 18.87
C LYS A 244 -9.80 23.28 17.77
N ALA A 245 -10.28 22.91 16.58
CA ALA A 245 -10.49 23.84 15.46
C ALA A 245 -11.78 24.69 15.60
N GLY A 246 -12.63 24.44 16.61
CA GLY A 246 -13.92 25.12 16.79
C GLY A 246 -14.99 24.75 15.75
N LEU A 247 -14.83 23.61 15.08
CA LEU A 247 -15.63 23.19 13.93
C LEU A 247 -16.67 22.10 14.24
N ALA A 248 -16.89 21.78 15.52
CA ALA A 248 -17.83 20.73 15.93
C ALA A 248 -19.29 20.99 15.45
N HIS A 249 -19.65 22.24 15.20
CA HIS A 249 -20.97 22.60 14.66
C HIS A 249 -21.13 22.32 13.16
N ARG A 250 -20.03 22.00 12.43
CA ARG A 250 -20.01 21.72 10.99
C ARG A 250 -19.60 20.31 10.64
N ILE A 251 -18.98 19.57 11.55
CA ILE A 251 -18.41 18.24 11.28
C ILE A 251 -19.00 17.22 12.24
N GLU A 252 -19.52 16.14 11.66
CA GLU A 252 -19.96 14.94 12.40
C GLU A 252 -19.09 13.75 11.96
N ILE A 253 -18.39 13.10 12.91
CA ILE A 253 -17.61 11.88 12.65
C ILE A 253 -18.40 10.66 13.13
N ARG A 254 -18.67 9.72 12.22
CA ARG A 254 -19.43 8.51 12.52
C ARG A 254 -18.56 7.26 12.45
N LEU A 255 -18.68 6.41 13.45
CA LEU A 255 -18.14 5.05 13.41
C LEU A 255 -19.13 4.16 12.67
N GLN A 256 -19.08 4.19 11.32
CA GLN A 256 -20.09 3.57 10.48
C GLN A 256 -19.51 3.05 9.18
N ASP A 257 -19.94 1.83 8.79
CA ASP A 257 -19.67 1.28 7.47
C ASP A 257 -20.57 1.97 6.42
N TYR A 258 -19.96 2.48 5.35
CA TYR A 258 -20.66 3.21 4.28
C TYR A 258 -21.77 2.40 3.62
N ARG A 259 -21.68 1.06 3.64
CA ARG A 259 -22.70 0.16 3.07
C ARG A 259 -24.07 0.29 3.74
N TYR A 260 -24.08 0.79 4.99
CA TYR A 260 -25.33 1.02 5.76
C TYR A 260 -25.76 2.48 5.76
N VAL A 261 -25.09 3.34 5.01
CA VAL A 261 -25.41 4.77 4.96
C VAL A 261 -26.54 5.07 3.99
N ALA A 262 -26.70 4.26 2.94
CA ALA A 262 -27.65 4.51 1.87
C ALA A 262 -29.11 4.63 2.35
N GLU A 263 -29.53 3.86 3.35
CA GLU A 263 -30.89 3.91 3.87
C GLU A 263 -31.20 5.16 4.70
N GLN A 264 -30.19 5.76 5.32
CA GLN A 264 -30.36 6.91 6.22
C GLN A 264 -30.08 8.26 5.54
N LEU A 265 -29.16 8.31 4.57
CA LEU A 265 -28.76 9.55 3.91
C LEU A 265 -29.63 9.91 2.70
N VAL A 266 -30.26 8.94 2.03
CA VAL A 266 -31.15 9.18 0.88
C VAL A 266 -32.34 10.06 1.25
N LYS A 267 -32.76 10.06 2.52
CA LYS A 267 -33.85 10.94 2.98
C LYS A 267 -33.46 12.41 3.17
N ASN A 268 -32.16 12.75 3.31
CA ASN A 268 -31.74 14.10 3.71
C ASN A 268 -30.48 14.65 3.01
N THR A 269 -29.96 14.01 1.97
CA THR A 269 -28.70 14.45 1.34
C THR A 269 -28.86 14.59 -0.16
N ILE A 270 -28.51 15.77 -0.69
CA ILE A 270 -28.36 15.97 -2.13
C ILE A 270 -27.11 15.19 -2.55
N ASP A 271 -27.30 14.18 -3.39
CA ASP A 271 -26.23 13.35 -3.93
C ASP A 271 -25.37 14.19 -4.88
N VAL A 272 -24.10 14.41 -4.51
CA VAL A 272 -23.12 15.14 -5.34
C VAL A 272 -22.68 14.30 -6.55
N GLN A 273 -23.02 13.02 -6.61
CA GLN A 273 -22.68 12.15 -7.75
C GLN A 273 -23.58 12.32 -8.98
N SER A 274 -24.67 13.08 -8.91
CA SER A 274 -25.64 13.21 -10.01
C SER A 274 -25.38 14.35 -10.98
N LYS A 275 -24.24 15.03 -10.92
CA LYS A 275 -23.85 16.00 -11.96
C LYS A 275 -22.74 15.42 -12.82
N ARG A 276 -23.13 14.68 -13.83
CA ARG A 276 -22.34 14.48 -15.06
C ARG A 276 -22.47 15.68 -15.98
#